data_9aadf1aca4e7c9c5f26bdb77e55535f4
#
_entry.id   9aadf1aca4e7c9c5f26bdb77e55535f4
#
_cell.length_a   1.000
_cell.length_b   1.000
_cell.length_c   1.000
_cell.angle_alpha   90.00
_cell.angle_beta   90.00
_cell.angle_gamma   90.00
#
_symmetry.space_group_name_H-M   'P 1'
#
loop_
_entity.id
_entity.type
_entity.pdbx_description
1 polymer ?
#
loop_
_entity_poly.entity_id
_entity_poly.type
_entity_poly.pdbx_seq_one_letter_code
_entity_poly.pdbx_strand_id
1 'polypeptide(L)'
;MSFALDRRTTVQLGLAALGASFLTACSGSDGGEPQADPTAPGGDDAIELVSSGVRRAAGDPALVPDVVAGLHTFAGRLYDALAREHRNDNLVLSPFSVLVALGMTLTGAAGRTATEMREVLGVGDLGERWHQGVNALTRSLEGLAGEQKRLDGSTAELALATADQLFGQKGVAWEREFVDLLAKEYGAPVRAVDFVEHTEQSRRLINDWVEEQTADRIVDLVPEGVLDPATRLVLVNAIYLKAPWESPFEKTLTARGAFRRVDGSVVQADLMRVPDLAARVTTGTGWRAVAVPYAGRRLAMTIVLPDEPGGLAGVERQVASGGLAAFTPTGESGETTGVDLTLPRWTFRTAAPLREVLIGLGMPAAFGDGADFTPMTEEDLDLVVSEVLHQAFVAVDEEGTEAAAATAVVMTETSAPLTEPFVVDRPFLFVVHDVAHGTPLFVGRVTDPTA
;
A
#
# COMPACT_ATOMS: atom_id res chain seq x y z
N MET A 1 -0.78 34.44 -54.33
CA MET A 1 -1.47 35.00 -53.19
C MET A 1 -1.41 33.94 -52.11
N SER A 2 -0.36 33.87 -51.31
CA SER A 2 -0.13 34.58 -50.03
C SER A 2 -1.30 34.42 -49.06
N PHE A 3 -1.16 33.59 -48.05
CA PHE A 3 -0.71 33.89 -46.68
C PHE A 3 -0.53 32.62 -45.85
N ALA A 4 0.63 32.48 -45.31
CA ALA A 4 0.96 31.58 -44.20
C ALA A 4 0.40 32.13 -42.87
N LEU A 5 0.10 31.25 -41.92
CA LEU A 5 0.30 31.53 -40.49
C LEU A 5 0.45 30.22 -39.67
N ASP A 6 1.65 30.06 -39.26
CA ASP A 6 2.23 29.18 -38.23
C ASP A 6 1.60 29.49 -36.85
N ARG A 7 1.28 28.45 -36.09
CA ARG A 7 1.25 28.50 -34.62
C ARG A 7 1.50 27.11 -34.03
N ARG A 8 2.77 26.80 -33.84
CA ARG A 8 3.22 25.79 -32.87
C ARG A 8 2.93 26.30 -31.47
N THR A 9 2.05 25.65 -30.75
CA THR A 9 1.92 25.83 -29.31
C THR A 9 2.65 24.68 -28.61
N THR A 10 3.84 24.99 -28.15
CA THR A 10 4.65 24.09 -27.31
C THR A 10 4.06 24.14 -25.91
N VAL A 11 3.47 23.04 -25.45
CA VAL A 11 3.12 22.87 -24.04
C VAL A 11 4.37 22.35 -23.33
N GLN A 12 4.99 23.22 -22.55
CA GLN A 12 6.05 22.82 -21.60
C GLN A 12 5.38 22.25 -20.36
N LEU A 13 5.53 20.94 -20.16
CA LEU A 13 5.31 20.28 -18.88
C LEU A 13 6.47 20.64 -17.95
N GLY A 14 6.17 21.42 -16.92
CA GLY A 14 7.10 21.70 -15.83
C GLY A 14 7.13 20.55 -14.85
N LEU A 15 8.21 19.77 -14.86
CA LEU A 15 8.56 18.89 -13.75
C LEU A 15 9.08 19.74 -12.60
N ALA A 16 8.37 19.80 -11.50
CA ALA A 16 8.87 20.32 -10.23
C ALA A 16 9.61 19.20 -9.48
N ALA A 17 10.94 19.19 -9.60
CA ALA A 17 11.80 18.37 -8.76
C ALA A 17 11.91 19.05 -7.38
N LEU A 18 11.40 18.43 -6.33
CA LEU A 18 11.63 18.82 -4.94
C LEU A 18 13.02 18.31 -4.51
N GLY A 19 14.04 19.10 -4.80
CA GLY A 19 15.39 18.91 -4.28
C GLY A 19 15.50 19.56 -2.89
N ALA A 20 15.86 18.78 -1.90
CA ALA A 20 16.24 19.28 -0.58
C ALA A 20 17.56 20.07 -0.69
N SER A 21 17.50 21.39 -0.59
CA SER A 21 18.68 22.27 -0.54
C SER A 21 19.14 22.44 0.90
N PHE A 22 20.30 21.88 1.24
CA PHE A 22 21.06 22.26 2.43
C PHE A 22 21.73 23.60 2.16
N LEU A 23 21.33 24.62 2.91
CA LEU A 23 22.01 25.90 2.97
C LEU A 23 23.05 25.91 4.08
N THR A 24 24.30 26.01 3.67
CA THR A 24 25.44 26.34 4.54
C THR A 24 25.41 27.84 4.78
N ALA A 25 25.21 28.28 5.99
CA ALA A 25 25.31 29.69 6.39
C ALA A 25 26.75 30.07 6.77
N CYS A 26 27.31 31.02 6.08
CA CYS A 26 28.46 31.84 6.58
C CYS A 26 27.99 33.21 6.90
N SER A 27 28.45 33.66 8.05
CA SER A 27 28.24 34.88 8.80
C SER A 27 28.34 36.22 8.01
N GLY A 28 27.44 37.17 8.34
CA GLY A 28 27.57 38.59 8.06
C GLY A 28 26.45 39.35 8.76
N SER A 29 26.82 40.15 9.76
CA SER A 29 25.97 41.02 10.56
C SER A 29 25.36 42.15 9.73
N ASP A 30 24.03 42.32 9.75
CA ASP A 30 23.42 43.64 9.97
C ASP A 30 21.93 43.48 10.32
N GLY A 31 21.45 44.26 11.26
CA GLY A 31 20.13 44.18 11.84
C GLY A 31 19.03 44.69 10.90
N GLY A 32 18.01 43.91 10.82
CA GLY A 32 16.70 44.23 10.25
C GLY A 32 15.75 43.11 10.61
N GLU A 33 14.82 43.37 11.51
CA GLU A 33 13.70 42.48 11.80
C GLU A 33 12.92 42.26 10.54
N PRO A 34 12.65 41.00 10.14
CA PRO A 34 11.69 40.76 9.07
C PRO A 34 10.28 41.04 9.62
N GLN A 35 9.65 42.11 9.12
CA GLN A 35 8.22 42.30 9.27
C GLN A 35 7.50 41.08 8.67
N ALA A 36 6.70 40.40 9.49
CA ALA A 36 5.79 39.37 9.05
C ALA A 36 4.79 39.98 8.04
N ASP A 37 4.67 39.34 6.88
CA ASP A 37 3.68 39.65 5.87
C ASP A 37 2.28 39.28 6.44
N PRO A 38 1.33 40.20 6.61
CA PRO A 38 0.02 39.93 7.22
C PRO A 38 -1.00 39.26 6.29
N THR A 39 -0.57 38.64 5.22
CA THR A 39 -1.47 37.99 4.22
C THR A 39 -1.26 36.49 4.04
N ALA A 40 -0.61 35.79 4.99
CA ALA A 40 -0.78 34.34 5.09
C ALA A 40 -2.16 34.08 5.71
N PRO A 41 -3.00 33.20 5.13
CA PRO A 41 -4.26 32.81 5.75
C PRO A 41 -3.96 31.97 7.00
N GLY A 42 -3.78 32.63 8.14
CA GLY A 42 -3.83 32.05 9.46
C GLY A 42 -5.30 31.90 9.86
N GLY A 43 -5.97 30.95 9.24
CA GLY A 43 -7.34 30.58 9.58
C GLY A 43 -7.35 29.26 10.34
N ASP A 44 -8.39 29.01 11.11
CA ASP A 44 -8.74 27.74 11.79
C ASP A 44 -8.86 26.54 10.84
N ASP A 45 -8.49 26.69 9.59
CA ASP A 45 -8.74 25.85 8.42
C ASP A 45 -7.58 24.95 8.03
N ALA A 46 -6.51 24.83 8.83
CA ALA A 46 -5.32 24.06 8.47
C ALA A 46 -5.08 22.87 9.41
N ILE A 47 -4.50 21.80 8.84
CA ILE A 47 -3.99 20.67 9.63
C ILE A 47 -2.83 21.18 10.51
N GLU A 48 -2.96 21.02 11.82
CA GLU A 48 -1.89 21.30 12.77
C GLU A 48 -0.98 20.07 12.90
N LEU A 49 0.35 20.27 12.84
CA LEU A 49 1.31 19.20 13.02
C LEU A 49 1.83 19.16 14.45
N VAL A 50 1.44 18.12 15.20
CA VAL A 50 2.01 17.82 16.50
C VAL A 50 3.23 16.94 16.28
N SER A 51 4.42 17.55 16.24
CA SER A 51 5.66 16.89 15.88
C SER A 51 6.70 16.95 17.00
N SER A 52 7.59 15.98 16.99
CA SER A 52 8.76 15.89 17.86
C SER A 52 10.02 16.38 17.14
N GLY A 53 11.00 16.86 17.91
CA GLY A 53 12.37 17.11 17.41
C GLY A 53 13.22 15.85 17.26
N VAL A 54 12.67 14.68 17.56
CA VAL A 54 13.35 13.38 17.47
C VAL A 54 13.46 12.95 16.01
N ARG A 55 14.66 12.54 15.60
CA ARG A 55 14.89 12.01 14.24
C ARG A 55 14.48 10.55 14.18
N ARG A 56 13.92 10.13 13.05
CA ARG A 56 13.60 8.71 12.79
C ARG A 56 14.85 7.85 12.92
N ALA A 57 14.74 6.77 13.68
CA ALA A 57 15.79 5.78 13.88
C ALA A 57 16.02 4.90 12.63
N ALA A 58 17.11 4.14 12.63
CA ALA A 58 17.37 3.17 11.56
C ALA A 58 16.47 1.93 11.64
N GLY A 59 15.91 1.66 12.83
CA GLY A 59 15.25 0.39 13.13
C GLY A 59 16.24 -0.75 13.41
N ASP A 60 15.74 -1.95 13.59
CA ASP A 60 16.55 -3.16 13.80
C ASP A 60 16.21 -4.22 12.71
N PRO A 61 17.07 -4.37 11.68
CA PRO A 61 16.84 -5.34 10.61
C PRO A 61 16.79 -6.80 11.08
N ALA A 62 17.39 -7.12 12.22
CA ALA A 62 17.38 -8.49 12.75
C ALA A 62 15.97 -8.95 13.19
N LEU A 63 15.04 -8.00 13.41
CA LEU A 63 13.67 -8.27 13.83
C LEU A 63 12.70 -8.40 12.62
N VAL A 64 13.13 -8.02 11.42
CA VAL A 64 12.27 -8.02 10.22
C VAL A 64 11.67 -9.40 9.93
N PRO A 65 12.39 -10.53 10.01
CA PRO A 65 11.80 -11.84 9.76
C PRO A 65 10.60 -12.15 10.67
N ASP A 66 10.71 -11.83 11.97
CA ASP A 66 9.63 -12.07 12.93
C ASP A 66 8.42 -11.14 12.70
N VAL A 67 8.68 -9.87 12.36
CA VAL A 67 7.63 -8.92 11.96
C VAL A 67 6.88 -9.43 10.72
N VAL A 68 7.60 -9.90 9.70
CA VAL A 68 7.00 -10.42 8.47
C VAL A 68 6.21 -11.71 8.74
N ALA A 69 6.66 -12.58 9.63
CA ALA A 69 5.91 -13.77 10.03
C ALA A 69 4.57 -13.41 10.72
N GLY A 70 4.59 -12.42 11.62
CA GLY A 70 3.37 -11.85 12.22
C GLY A 70 2.45 -11.22 11.18
N LEU A 71 3.03 -10.44 10.27
CA LEU A 71 2.30 -9.81 9.17
C LEU A 71 1.62 -10.85 8.25
N HIS A 72 2.25 -11.96 7.91
CA HIS A 72 1.60 -13.03 7.12
C HIS A 72 0.36 -13.58 7.82
N THR A 73 0.43 -13.78 9.13
CA THR A 73 -0.71 -14.25 9.93
C THR A 73 -1.83 -13.21 9.95
N PHE A 74 -1.50 -11.96 10.24
CA PHE A 74 -2.44 -10.84 10.22
C PHE A 74 -3.07 -10.67 8.84
N ALA A 75 -2.27 -10.66 7.77
CA ALA A 75 -2.72 -10.50 6.39
C ALA A 75 -3.71 -11.61 5.98
N GLY A 76 -3.42 -12.85 6.34
CA GLY A 76 -4.32 -13.97 6.05
C GLY A 76 -5.68 -13.84 6.74
N ARG A 77 -5.70 -13.44 8.01
CA ARG A 77 -6.92 -13.21 8.79
C ARG A 77 -7.72 -12.01 8.28
N LEU A 78 -7.04 -10.91 7.97
CA LEU A 78 -7.66 -9.69 7.44
C LEU A 78 -8.27 -9.95 6.06
N TYR A 79 -7.52 -10.63 5.17
CA TYR A 79 -8.01 -11.03 3.86
C TYR A 79 -9.26 -11.92 3.96
N ASP A 80 -9.23 -12.96 4.81
CA ASP A 80 -10.36 -13.89 4.98
C ASP A 80 -11.62 -13.16 5.48
N ALA A 81 -11.48 -12.23 6.43
CA ALA A 81 -12.60 -11.44 6.91
C ALA A 81 -13.25 -10.61 5.80
N LEU A 82 -12.44 -9.85 5.05
CA LEU A 82 -12.92 -9.01 3.94
C LEU A 82 -13.45 -9.86 2.77
N ALA A 83 -12.81 -10.99 2.46
CA ALA A 83 -13.25 -11.88 1.39
C ALA A 83 -14.63 -12.50 1.65
N ARG A 84 -15.02 -12.67 2.91
CA ARG A 84 -16.38 -13.14 3.29
C ARG A 84 -17.44 -12.08 3.09
N GLU A 85 -17.10 -10.81 3.26
CA GLU A 85 -18.01 -9.68 3.01
C GLU A 85 -18.22 -9.47 1.51
N HIS A 86 -17.15 -9.58 0.72
CA HIS A 86 -17.11 -9.34 -0.73
C HIS A 86 -17.16 -10.60 -1.58
N ARG A 87 -17.97 -11.59 -1.24
CA ARG A 87 -17.90 -12.99 -1.73
C ARG A 87 -17.60 -13.21 -3.21
N ASN A 88 -18.11 -12.36 -4.09
CA ASN A 88 -17.97 -12.52 -5.55
C ASN A 88 -17.28 -11.34 -6.23
N ASP A 89 -16.87 -10.34 -5.47
CA ASP A 89 -16.28 -9.13 -6.02
C ASP A 89 -14.77 -9.26 -6.14
N ASN A 90 -14.18 -8.45 -7.00
CA ASN A 90 -12.76 -8.19 -6.93
C ASN A 90 -12.41 -7.59 -5.56
N LEU A 91 -11.24 -7.93 -5.05
CA LEU A 91 -10.78 -7.46 -3.74
C LEU A 91 -9.29 -7.16 -3.79
N VAL A 92 -8.89 -6.02 -3.24
CA VAL A 92 -7.49 -5.70 -2.98
C VAL A 92 -7.36 -5.00 -1.64
N LEU A 93 -6.36 -5.37 -0.87
CA LEU A 93 -5.99 -4.73 0.38
C LEU A 93 -4.47 -4.70 0.55
N SER A 94 -3.99 -3.78 1.38
CA SER A 94 -2.60 -3.74 1.81
C SER A 94 -2.48 -4.06 3.29
N PRO A 95 -2.21 -5.30 3.65
CA PRO A 95 -2.05 -5.66 5.05
C PRO A 95 -0.82 -5.02 5.69
N PHE A 96 0.23 -4.76 4.92
CA PHE A 96 1.42 -4.06 5.40
C PHE A 96 1.09 -2.63 5.86
N SER A 97 0.38 -1.87 5.03
CA SER A 97 0.01 -0.51 5.34
C SER A 97 -0.93 -0.44 6.56
N VAL A 98 -1.95 -1.32 6.63
CA VAL A 98 -2.82 -1.43 7.82
C VAL A 98 -2.01 -1.76 9.10
N LEU A 99 -1.02 -2.67 9.00
CA LEU A 99 -0.14 -3.01 10.12
C LEU A 99 0.66 -1.78 10.60
N VAL A 100 1.17 -0.96 9.68
CA VAL A 100 1.91 0.27 10.02
C VAL A 100 1.01 1.26 10.76
N ALA A 101 -0.19 1.53 10.23
CA ALA A 101 -1.15 2.46 10.85
C ALA A 101 -1.58 2.00 12.26
N LEU A 102 -1.91 0.72 12.41
CA LEU A 102 -2.24 0.13 13.72
C LEU A 102 -1.02 0.10 14.65
N GLY A 103 0.18 -0.08 14.11
CA GLY A 103 1.43 0.00 14.86
C GLY A 103 1.68 1.39 15.46
N MET A 104 1.40 2.45 14.71
CA MET A 104 1.44 3.81 15.24
C MET A 104 0.47 4.00 16.40
N THR A 105 -0.74 3.46 16.30
CA THR A 105 -1.75 3.51 17.35
C THR A 105 -1.34 2.69 18.58
N LEU A 106 -0.72 1.54 18.37
CA LEU A 106 -0.23 0.67 19.43
C LEU A 106 0.82 1.36 20.32
N THR A 107 1.61 2.31 19.78
CA THR A 107 2.59 3.07 20.59
C THR A 107 1.94 3.85 21.73
N GLY A 108 0.67 4.20 21.60
CA GLY A 108 -0.10 4.94 22.60
C GLY A 108 -1.16 4.09 23.33
N ALA A 109 -1.17 2.77 23.13
CA ALA A 109 -2.10 1.88 23.80
C ALA A 109 -1.51 1.27 25.08
N ALA A 110 -2.36 1.04 26.07
CA ALA A 110 -1.99 0.39 27.33
C ALA A 110 -2.98 -0.73 27.71
N GLY A 111 -2.66 -1.44 28.77
CA GLY A 111 -3.55 -2.43 29.37
C GLY A 111 -4.10 -3.49 28.40
N ARG A 112 -5.42 -3.69 28.45
CA ARG A 112 -6.13 -4.65 27.59
C ARG A 112 -6.10 -4.22 26.11
N THR A 113 -6.20 -2.94 25.82
CA THR A 113 -6.16 -2.39 24.48
C THR A 113 -4.84 -2.76 23.78
N ALA A 114 -3.70 -2.51 24.43
CA ALA A 114 -2.40 -2.90 23.91
C ALA A 114 -2.25 -4.42 23.73
N THR A 115 -2.78 -5.22 24.67
CA THR A 115 -2.72 -6.68 24.60
C THR A 115 -3.45 -7.21 23.37
N GLU A 116 -4.70 -6.80 23.17
CA GLU A 116 -5.52 -7.22 22.03
C GLU A 116 -4.91 -6.77 20.69
N MET A 117 -4.41 -5.53 20.63
CA MET A 117 -3.72 -5.03 19.43
C MET A 117 -2.46 -5.85 19.11
N ARG A 118 -1.62 -6.16 20.11
CA ARG A 118 -0.41 -6.98 19.92
C ARG A 118 -0.75 -8.39 19.41
N GLU A 119 -1.79 -9.00 19.93
CA GLU A 119 -2.26 -10.33 19.49
C GLU A 119 -2.73 -10.30 18.03
N VAL A 120 -3.52 -9.30 17.64
CA VAL A 120 -4.03 -9.17 16.27
C VAL A 120 -2.91 -8.89 15.28
N LEU A 121 -1.94 -8.03 15.64
CA LEU A 121 -0.81 -7.65 14.79
C LEU A 121 0.32 -8.71 14.77
N GLY A 122 0.23 -9.74 15.59
CA GLY A 122 1.25 -10.78 15.63
C GLY A 122 2.59 -10.31 16.20
N VAL A 123 2.57 -9.40 17.19
CA VAL A 123 3.78 -8.85 17.83
C VAL A 123 4.64 -9.94 18.51
N GLY A 124 3.99 -10.99 19.04
CA GLY A 124 4.66 -12.11 19.67
C GLY A 124 5.58 -11.70 20.82
N ASP A 125 6.73 -12.36 20.93
CA ASP A 125 7.73 -12.13 21.99
C ASP A 125 8.59 -10.89 21.77
N LEU A 126 8.42 -10.16 20.67
CA LEU A 126 9.19 -8.95 20.37
C LEU A 126 8.88 -7.79 21.32
N GLY A 127 7.64 -7.72 21.83
CA GLY A 127 7.20 -6.63 22.70
C GLY A 127 7.44 -5.27 22.06
N GLU A 128 7.96 -4.30 22.80
CA GLU A 128 8.24 -2.95 22.30
C GLU A 128 9.30 -2.91 21.19
N ARG A 129 10.16 -3.91 21.09
CA ARG A 129 11.15 -3.98 20.00
C ARG A 129 10.53 -4.22 18.63
N TRP A 130 9.28 -4.68 18.58
CA TRP A 130 8.52 -4.87 17.36
C TRP A 130 8.49 -3.60 16.49
N HIS A 131 8.30 -2.42 17.11
CA HIS A 131 8.30 -1.13 16.40
C HIS A 131 9.63 -0.86 15.67
N GLN A 132 10.77 -1.30 16.25
CA GLN A 132 12.09 -1.18 15.60
C GLN A 132 12.18 -2.08 14.36
N GLY A 133 11.58 -3.28 14.41
CA GLY A 133 11.49 -4.17 13.26
C GLY A 133 10.60 -3.62 12.16
N VAL A 134 9.43 -3.06 12.50
CA VAL A 134 8.53 -2.38 11.56
C VAL A 134 9.22 -1.19 10.91
N ASN A 135 9.95 -0.36 11.69
CA ASN A 135 10.73 0.75 11.18
C ASN A 135 11.79 0.29 10.16
N ALA A 136 12.56 -0.74 10.49
CA ALA A 136 13.57 -1.29 9.58
C ALA A 136 12.94 -1.80 8.28
N LEU A 137 11.81 -2.52 8.36
CA LEU A 137 11.07 -3.01 7.22
C LEU A 137 10.54 -1.87 6.34
N THR A 138 9.88 -0.88 6.94
CA THR A 138 9.34 0.29 6.23
C THR A 138 10.45 1.03 5.49
N ARG A 139 11.60 1.29 6.14
CA ARG A 139 12.75 1.94 5.50
C ARG A 139 13.35 1.12 4.36
N SER A 140 13.36 -0.20 4.48
CA SER A 140 13.81 -1.09 3.39
C SER A 140 12.91 -0.95 2.17
N LEU A 141 11.60 -0.87 2.38
CA LEU A 141 10.60 -0.72 1.30
C LEU A 141 10.61 0.70 0.69
N GLU A 142 10.73 1.75 1.50
CA GLU A 142 10.93 3.13 1.04
C GLU A 142 12.16 3.25 0.12
N GLY A 143 13.23 2.52 0.42
CA GLY A 143 14.45 2.45 -0.39
C GLY A 143 14.28 1.71 -1.74
N LEU A 144 13.10 1.19 -2.07
CA LEU A 144 12.79 0.61 -3.37
C LEU A 144 12.35 1.65 -4.40
N ALA A 145 11.84 2.80 -3.96
CA ALA A 145 11.39 3.86 -4.85
C ALA A 145 12.56 4.47 -5.66
N GLY A 146 12.24 4.96 -6.85
CA GLY A 146 13.18 5.59 -7.77
C GLY A 146 13.48 4.76 -9.01
N GLU A 147 14.55 5.15 -9.72
CA GLU A 147 14.96 4.51 -10.98
C GLU A 147 15.43 3.06 -10.74
N GLN A 148 14.81 2.12 -11.43
CA GLN A 148 15.14 0.69 -11.42
C GLN A 148 15.74 0.30 -12.77
N LYS A 149 16.82 -0.49 -12.75
CA LYS A 149 17.46 -0.98 -13.96
C LYS A 149 16.97 -2.40 -14.27
N ARG A 150 16.48 -2.60 -15.50
CA ARG A 150 16.11 -3.92 -16.03
C ARG A 150 17.32 -4.69 -16.52
N LEU A 151 17.16 -6.00 -16.72
CA LEU A 151 18.22 -6.88 -17.26
C LEU A 151 18.62 -6.52 -18.70
N ASP A 152 17.72 -5.95 -19.50
CA ASP A 152 18.00 -5.47 -20.85
C ASP A 152 18.78 -4.15 -20.88
N GLY A 153 19.07 -3.57 -19.71
CA GLY A 153 19.78 -2.32 -19.52
C GLY A 153 18.90 -1.07 -19.57
N SER A 154 17.61 -1.20 -19.88
CA SER A 154 16.65 -0.09 -19.78
C SER A 154 16.38 0.27 -18.33
N THR A 155 15.79 1.45 -18.10
CA THR A 155 15.40 1.90 -16.76
C THR A 155 13.90 2.20 -16.69
N ALA A 156 13.35 2.11 -15.49
CA ALA A 156 11.97 2.43 -15.22
C ALA A 156 11.80 3.00 -13.82
N GLU A 157 10.85 3.90 -13.63
CA GLU A 157 10.56 4.55 -12.35
C GLU A 157 9.60 3.71 -11.53
N LEU A 158 10.04 3.30 -10.33
CA LEU A 158 9.22 2.65 -9.32
C LEU A 158 8.81 3.68 -8.26
N ALA A 159 7.52 3.80 -7.99
CA ALA A 159 7.02 4.61 -6.88
C ALA A 159 6.21 3.72 -5.93
N LEU A 160 6.56 3.79 -4.66
CA LEU A 160 5.82 3.19 -3.56
C LEU A 160 5.59 4.28 -2.53
N ALA A 161 4.34 4.67 -2.33
CA ALA A 161 3.95 5.68 -1.36
C ALA A 161 2.89 5.10 -0.42
N THR A 162 3.07 5.31 0.86
CA THR A 162 2.10 4.99 1.89
C THR A 162 1.60 6.27 2.54
N ALA A 163 0.29 6.41 2.66
CA ALA A 163 -0.36 7.49 3.39
C ALA A 163 -0.91 6.93 4.70
N ASP A 164 -0.01 6.56 5.60
CA ASP A 164 -0.32 6.03 6.92
C ASP A 164 -0.26 7.16 7.92
N GLN A 165 -1.41 7.56 8.48
CA GLN A 165 -1.47 8.77 9.30
C GLN A 165 -2.52 8.66 10.41
N LEU A 166 -2.13 9.20 11.56
CA LEU A 166 -2.98 9.41 12.73
C LEU A 166 -3.51 10.84 12.69
N PHE A 167 -4.83 11.00 12.60
CA PHE A 167 -5.50 12.26 12.73
C PHE A 167 -6.19 12.34 14.10
N GLY A 168 -5.79 13.33 14.91
CA GLY A 168 -6.31 13.55 16.26
C GLY A 168 -7.09 14.85 16.36
N GLN A 169 -7.91 14.98 17.43
CA GLN A 169 -8.63 16.22 17.73
C GLN A 169 -7.64 17.35 18.03
N LYS A 170 -7.86 18.52 17.47
CA LYS A 170 -7.12 19.76 17.74
C LYS A 170 -7.29 20.18 19.20
N GLY A 171 -6.20 20.68 19.80
CA GLY A 171 -6.21 21.16 21.17
C GLY A 171 -5.99 20.10 22.24
N VAL A 172 -5.89 18.81 21.87
CA VAL A 172 -5.50 17.74 22.81
C VAL A 172 -4.04 17.89 23.19
N ALA A 173 -3.73 17.81 24.49
CA ALA A 173 -2.36 17.79 25.00
C ALA A 173 -1.75 16.41 24.82
N TRP A 174 -1.11 16.19 23.66
CA TRP A 174 -0.46 14.92 23.35
C TRP A 174 0.80 14.73 24.19
N GLU A 175 0.94 13.52 24.77
CA GLU A 175 2.10 13.17 25.57
C GLU A 175 3.38 13.17 24.74
N ARG A 176 4.42 13.79 25.29
CA ARG A 176 5.70 13.94 24.60
C ARG A 176 6.33 12.60 24.26
N GLU A 177 6.28 11.63 25.17
CA GLU A 177 6.86 10.30 24.97
C GLU A 177 6.18 9.57 23.80
N PHE A 178 4.87 9.72 23.66
CA PHE A 178 4.11 9.18 22.53
C PHE A 178 4.54 9.82 21.19
N VAL A 179 4.58 11.17 21.13
CA VAL A 179 4.97 11.88 19.90
C VAL A 179 6.44 11.61 19.54
N ASP A 180 7.32 11.50 20.54
CA ASP A 180 8.73 11.15 20.34
C ASP A 180 8.89 9.71 19.78
N LEU A 181 8.08 8.76 20.24
CA LEU A 181 8.09 7.36 19.75
C LEU A 181 7.56 7.26 18.31
N LEU A 182 6.49 7.99 17.99
CA LEU A 182 5.99 8.08 16.61
C LEU A 182 7.04 8.65 15.66
N ALA A 183 7.69 9.74 16.03
CA ALA A 183 8.74 10.34 15.23
C ALA A 183 9.94 9.39 15.07
N LYS A 184 10.35 8.71 16.15
CA LYS A 184 11.51 7.83 16.19
C LYS A 184 11.31 6.56 15.34
N GLU A 185 10.16 5.90 15.45
CA GLU A 185 9.96 4.58 14.84
C GLU A 185 9.17 4.65 13.52
N TYR A 186 8.34 5.67 13.32
CA TYR A 186 7.52 5.80 12.12
C TYR A 186 7.85 7.03 11.26
N GLY A 187 8.56 8.02 11.85
CA GLY A 187 8.84 9.27 11.14
C GLY A 187 7.58 10.12 10.92
N ALA A 188 6.51 9.85 11.66
CA ALA A 188 5.20 10.48 11.49
C ALA A 188 4.88 11.43 12.65
N PRO A 189 4.33 12.64 12.38
CA PRO A 189 3.69 13.48 13.41
C PRO A 189 2.26 12.98 13.67
N VAL A 190 1.62 13.47 14.75
CA VAL A 190 0.15 13.48 14.81
C VAL A 190 -0.35 14.68 14.00
N ARG A 191 -1.35 14.47 13.16
CA ARG A 191 -2.03 15.55 12.42
C ARG A 191 -3.30 15.91 13.18
N ALA A 192 -3.37 17.11 13.73
CA ALA A 192 -4.52 17.56 14.48
C ALA A 192 -5.47 18.37 13.58
N VAL A 193 -6.75 18.01 13.61
CA VAL A 193 -7.86 18.67 12.93
C VAL A 193 -9.02 18.85 13.90
N ASP A 194 -9.91 19.78 13.64
CA ASP A 194 -11.01 20.10 14.54
C ASP A 194 -12.27 19.29 14.18
N PHE A 195 -12.38 18.10 14.75
CA PHE A 195 -13.58 17.27 14.57
C PHE A 195 -14.81 17.84 15.30
N VAL A 196 -14.61 18.55 16.42
CA VAL A 196 -15.71 19.02 17.29
C VAL A 196 -16.49 20.15 16.64
N GLU A 197 -15.80 21.20 16.22
CA GLU A 197 -16.44 22.42 15.70
C GLU A 197 -16.52 22.40 14.15
N HIS A 198 -15.61 21.71 13.48
CA HIS A 198 -15.44 21.74 12.03
C HIS A 198 -15.34 20.35 11.39
N THR A 199 -16.23 19.41 11.76
CA THR A 199 -16.20 18.00 11.34
C THR A 199 -16.08 17.82 9.83
N GLU A 200 -16.96 18.48 9.04
CA GLU A 200 -16.98 18.30 7.59
C GLU A 200 -15.74 18.93 6.91
N GLN A 201 -15.21 19.99 7.47
CA GLN A 201 -13.96 20.57 7.00
C GLN A 201 -12.78 19.68 7.31
N SER A 202 -12.73 19.09 8.51
CA SER A 202 -11.71 18.11 8.90
C SER A 202 -11.73 16.90 7.96
N ARG A 203 -12.93 16.42 7.57
CA ARG A 203 -13.09 15.35 6.58
C ARG A 203 -12.45 15.72 5.23
N ARG A 204 -12.70 16.92 4.73
CA ARG A 204 -12.10 17.39 3.46
C ARG A 204 -10.60 17.51 3.56
N LEU A 205 -10.08 18.12 4.63
CA LEU A 205 -8.63 18.22 4.84
C LEU A 205 -7.93 16.85 4.86
N ILE A 206 -8.57 15.85 5.45
CA ILE A 206 -8.06 14.47 5.44
C ILE A 206 -8.07 13.91 4.03
N ASN A 207 -9.16 14.07 3.27
CA ASN A 207 -9.27 13.57 1.91
C ASN A 207 -8.27 14.25 0.97
N ASP A 208 -8.15 15.57 1.02
CA ASP A 208 -7.19 16.34 0.22
C ASP A 208 -5.75 15.89 0.49
N TRP A 209 -5.42 15.65 1.77
CA TRP A 209 -4.11 15.12 2.14
C TRP A 209 -3.85 13.72 1.57
N VAL A 210 -4.83 12.82 1.62
CA VAL A 210 -4.70 11.46 1.07
C VAL A 210 -4.54 11.50 -0.45
N GLU A 211 -5.33 12.33 -1.14
CA GLU A 211 -5.25 12.52 -2.59
C GLU A 211 -3.84 12.97 -3.00
N GLU A 212 -3.28 13.96 -2.31
CA GLU A 212 -1.90 14.42 -2.53
C GLU A 212 -0.86 13.30 -2.32
N GLN A 213 -0.98 12.53 -1.23
CA GLN A 213 -0.03 11.45 -0.92
C GLN A 213 -0.11 10.26 -1.88
N THR A 214 -1.25 10.08 -2.55
CA THR A 214 -1.50 8.93 -3.45
C THR A 214 -1.53 9.32 -4.92
N ALA A 215 -0.94 10.45 -5.29
CA ALA A 215 -0.89 10.96 -6.66
C ALA A 215 -2.28 10.96 -7.35
N ASP A 216 -3.28 11.47 -6.65
CA ASP A 216 -4.69 11.60 -7.07
C ASP A 216 -5.40 10.25 -7.36
N ARG A 217 -4.86 9.14 -6.85
CA ARG A 217 -5.46 7.81 -7.06
C ARG A 217 -6.50 7.43 -6.04
N ILE A 218 -6.36 7.94 -4.83
CA ILE A 218 -7.31 7.70 -3.74
C ILE A 218 -7.97 9.02 -3.39
N VAL A 219 -9.19 9.17 -3.86
CA VAL A 219 -10.05 10.34 -3.66
C VAL A 219 -11.19 9.94 -2.73
N ASP A 220 -11.62 10.86 -1.85
CA ASP A 220 -12.74 10.64 -0.93
C ASP A 220 -12.61 9.37 -0.05
N LEU A 221 -11.42 9.14 0.54
CA LEU A 221 -11.19 8.02 1.44
C LEU A 221 -12.14 8.03 2.63
N VAL A 222 -12.46 9.22 3.15
CA VAL A 222 -13.41 9.43 4.25
C VAL A 222 -14.76 9.86 3.66
N PRO A 223 -15.77 8.97 3.59
CA PRO A 223 -17.10 9.32 3.10
C PRO A 223 -17.82 10.33 3.99
N GLU A 224 -18.84 11.01 3.43
CA GLU A 224 -19.72 11.87 4.21
C GLU A 224 -20.45 11.10 5.31
N GLY A 225 -20.52 11.70 6.51
CA GLY A 225 -21.23 11.14 7.66
C GLY A 225 -20.48 10.06 8.45
N VAL A 226 -19.25 9.72 8.07
CA VAL A 226 -18.39 8.79 8.82
C VAL A 226 -17.80 9.46 10.06
N LEU A 227 -17.47 10.74 9.98
CA LEU A 227 -16.99 11.53 11.11
C LEU A 227 -18.14 12.31 11.74
N ASP A 228 -18.04 12.50 13.05
CA ASP A 228 -18.99 13.28 13.84
C ASP A 228 -18.27 14.15 14.89
N PRO A 229 -18.95 15.05 15.60
CA PRO A 229 -18.34 15.87 16.65
C PRO A 229 -17.79 15.07 17.86
N ALA A 230 -18.15 13.79 18.01
CA ALA A 230 -17.60 12.91 19.04
C ALA A 230 -16.28 12.24 18.60
N THR A 231 -15.94 12.29 17.32
CA THR A 231 -14.67 11.77 16.76
C THR A 231 -13.47 12.41 17.46
N ARG A 232 -12.50 11.60 17.90
CA ARG A 232 -11.27 12.06 18.55
C ARG A 232 -10.02 11.56 17.87
N LEU A 233 -10.09 10.36 17.25
CA LEU A 233 -8.95 9.71 16.62
C LEU A 233 -9.40 8.93 15.38
N VAL A 234 -8.77 9.21 14.25
CA VAL A 234 -9.02 8.53 12.97
C VAL A 234 -7.70 8.02 12.43
N LEU A 235 -7.66 6.75 12.07
CA LEU A 235 -6.55 6.15 11.34
C LEU A 235 -6.88 6.17 9.86
N VAL A 236 -6.02 6.83 9.11
CA VAL A 236 -6.05 6.86 7.65
C VAL A 236 -4.94 5.99 7.13
N ASN A 237 -5.30 5.11 6.22
CA ASN A 237 -4.39 4.17 5.62
C ASN A 237 -4.65 4.06 4.12
N ALA A 238 -3.71 4.50 3.32
CA ALA A 238 -3.78 4.40 1.88
C ALA A 238 -2.40 4.03 1.33
N ILE A 239 -2.38 3.24 0.27
CA ILE A 239 -1.15 2.82 -0.38
C ILE A 239 -1.28 2.94 -1.89
N TYR A 240 -0.23 3.46 -2.49
CA TYR A 240 -0.06 3.59 -3.93
C TYR A 240 1.21 2.89 -4.39
N LEU A 241 1.10 2.08 -5.44
CA LEU A 241 2.22 1.42 -6.07
C LEU A 241 2.18 1.65 -7.58
N LYS A 242 3.27 2.22 -8.10
CA LYS A 242 3.59 2.22 -9.53
C LYS A 242 4.84 1.37 -9.72
N ALA A 243 4.68 0.19 -10.30
CA ALA A 243 5.76 -0.78 -10.46
C ALA A 243 5.76 -1.34 -11.90
N PRO A 244 6.68 -0.86 -12.76
CA PRO A 244 6.84 -1.39 -14.11
C PRO A 244 7.36 -2.82 -14.10
N TRP A 245 6.88 -3.67 -15.02
CA TRP A 245 7.38 -5.04 -15.16
C TRP A 245 8.88 -5.07 -15.52
N GLU A 246 9.58 -6.07 -15.06
CA GLU A 246 10.95 -6.39 -15.54
C GLU A 246 10.94 -6.69 -17.04
N SER A 247 9.95 -7.46 -17.49
CA SER A 247 9.68 -7.77 -18.90
C SER A 247 8.26 -7.31 -19.22
N PRO A 248 8.07 -6.11 -19.79
CA PRO A 248 6.74 -5.61 -20.18
C PRO A 248 6.05 -6.54 -21.20
N PHE A 249 4.73 -6.62 -21.15
CA PHE A 249 3.95 -7.33 -22.14
C PHE A 249 3.89 -6.51 -23.44
N GLU A 250 3.97 -7.18 -24.58
CA GLU A 250 3.83 -6.52 -25.88
C GLU A 250 2.36 -6.19 -26.17
N LYS A 251 2.02 -4.91 -26.34
CA LYS A 251 0.63 -4.45 -26.65
C LYS A 251 0.06 -5.13 -27.90
N THR A 252 0.91 -5.50 -28.86
CA THR A 252 0.51 -6.19 -30.09
C THR A 252 0.09 -7.64 -29.87
N LEU A 253 0.49 -8.24 -28.76
CA LEU A 253 0.11 -9.60 -28.36
C LEU A 253 -1.12 -9.62 -27.44
N THR A 254 -1.61 -8.45 -27.00
CA THR A 254 -2.86 -8.36 -26.23
C THR A 254 -4.05 -8.63 -27.17
N ALA A 255 -4.88 -9.59 -26.79
CA ALA A 255 -6.05 -9.98 -27.56
C ALA A 255 -7.27 -10.22 -26.68
N ARG A 256 -8.45 -10.01 -27.26
CA ARG A 256 -9.71 -10.39 -26.58
C ARG A 256 -9.79 -11.90 -26.39
N GLY A 257 -10.04 -12.34 -25.17
CA GLY A 257 -10.13 -13.74 -24.81
C GLY A 257 -11.18 -14.01 -23.75
N ALA A 258 -11.55 -15.29 -23.62
CA ALA A 258 -12.56 -15.72 -22.66
C ALA A 258 -11.98 -15.78 -21.24
N PHE A 259 -12.67 -15.16 -20.29
CA PHE A 259 -12.42 -15.30 -18.86
C PHE A 259 -13.67 -15.86 -18.18
N ARG A 260 -13.53 -16.94 -17.42
CA ARG A 260 -14.63 -17.58 -16.70
C ARG A 260 -14.75 -16.97 -15.30
N ARG A 261 -15.91 -16.42 -14.96
CA ARG A 261 -16.20 -15.86 -13.64
C ARG A 261 -16.49 -16.94 -12.58
N VAL A 262 -16.62 -16.55 -11.32
CA VAL A 262 -16.96 -17.42 -10.18
C VAL A 262 -18.32 -18.13 -10.39
N ASP A 263 -19.30 -17.44 -10.97
CA ASP A 263 -20.65 -17.99 -11.27
C ASP A 263 -20.68 -18.90 -12.49
N GLY A 264 -19.53 -19.11 -13.15
CA GLY A 264 -19.40 -19.94 -14.36
C GLY A 264 -19.72 -19.19 -15.67
N SER A 265 -20.21 -17.96 -15.62
CA SER A 265 -20.38 -17.11 -16.80
C SER A 265 -19.03 -16.77 -17.44
N VAL A 266 -19.05 -16.40 -18.72
CA VAL A 266 -17.84 -16.07 -19.47
C VAL A 266 -17.93 -14.64 -19.97
N VAL A 267 -16.88 -13.87 -19.73
CA VAL A 267 -16.70 -12.53 -20.27
C VAL A 267 -15.54 -12.50 -21.25
N GLN A 268 -15.53 -11.48 -22.12
CA GLN A 268 -14.38 -11.19 -22.98
C GLN A 268 -13.51 -10.15 -22.30
N ALA A 269 -12.29 -10.54 -21.93
CA ALA A 269 -11.29 -9.66 -21.33
C ALA A 269 -10.13 -9.40 -22.30
N ASP A 270 -9.39 -8.33 -22.08
CA ASP A 270 -8.13 -8.09 -22.77
C ASP A 270 -7.05 -8.91 -22.07
N LEU A 271 -6.59 -9.96 -22.77
CA LEU A 271 -5.55 -10.87 -22.30
C LEU A 271 -4.20 -10.44 -22.87
N MET A 272 -3.32 -9.98 -22.01
CA MET A 272 -1.93 -9.65 -22.31
C MET A 272 -1.11 -10.93 -22.40
N ARG A 273 -0.05 -10.96 -23.23
CA ARG A 273 0.80 -12.15 -23.36
C ARG A 273 2.27 -11.77 -23.41
N VAL A 274 3.10 -12.53 -22.70
CA VAL A 274 4.56 -12.55 -22.81
C VAL A 274 5.03 -13.98 -23.04
N PRO A 275 5.62 -14.28 -24.19
CA PRO A 275 5.88 -15.67 -24.62
C PRO A 275 7.03 -16.38 -23.91
N ASP A 276 7.97 -15.63 -23.34
CA ASP A 276 9.19 -16.17 -22.70
C ASP A 276 9.56 -15.35 -21.48
N LEU A 277 8.71 -15.43 -20.47
CA LEU A 277 8.97 -14.78 -19.17
C LEU A 277 9.86 -15.68 -18.31
N ALA A 278 11.03 -15.20 -17.95
CA ALA A 278 11.86 -15.84 -16.93
C ALA A 278 11.23 -15.63 -15.54
N ALA A 279 10.45 -16.57 -15.05
CA ALA A 279 9.71 -16.47 -13.81
C ALA A 279 9.87 -17.71 -12.93
N ARG A 280 9.66 -17.52 -11.63
CA ARG A 280 9.56 -18.63 -10.67
C ARG A 280 8.15 -19.19 -10.72
N VAL A 281 8.03 -20.48 -11.01
CA VAL A 281 6.78 -21.22 -10.93
C VAL A 281 6.80 -22.11 -9.70
N THR A 282 5.70 -22.09 -8.95
CA THR A 282 5.48 -22.97 -7.78
C THR A 282 4.14 -23.67 -7.91
N THR A 283 4.04 -24.86 -7.34
CA THR A 283 2.79 -25.63 -7.31
C THR A 283 2.47 -26.04 -5.88
N GLY A 284 1.18 -26.14 -5.59
CA GLY A 284 0.69 -26.62 -4.30
C GLY A 284 -0.59 -27.42 -4.45
N THR A 285 -1.25 -27.70 -3.36
CA THR A 285 -2.48 -28.49 -3.38
C THR A 285 -3.62 -27.69 -4.00
N GLY A 286 -3.97 -28.02 -5.25
CA GLY A 286 -5.08 -27.42 -5.98
C GLY A 286 -4.78 -26.05 -6.61
N TRP A 287 -3.51 -25.68 -6.76
CA TRP A 287 -3.09 -24.44 -7.40
C TRP A 287 -1.68 -24.51 -7.99
N ARG A 288 -1.42 -23.65 -8.94
CA ARG A 288 -0.09 -23.28 -9.43
C ARG A 288 0.09 -21.77 -9.36
N ALA A 289 1.31 -21.31 -9.19
CA ALA A 289 1.60 -19.89 -9.10
C ALA A 289 2.81 -19.50 -9.93
N VAL A 290 2.80 -18.27 -10.46
CA VAL A 290 3.91 -17.65 -11.15
C VAL A 290 4.24 -16.32 -10.51
N ALA A 291 5.50 -16.09 -10.15
CA ALA A 291 5.97 -14.82 -9.63
C ALA A 291 6.52 -13.98 -10.78
N VAL A 292 5.79 -12.93 -11.16
CA VAL A 292 6.12 -11.98 -12.22
C VAL A 292 6.95 -10.86 -11.63
N PRO A 293 8.24 -10.71 -12.00
CA PRO A 293 9.11 -9.71 -11.41
C PRO A 293 8.82 -8.31 -11.94
N TYR A 294 8.89 -7.32 -11.07
CA TYR A 294 8.97 -5.91 -11.44
C TYR A 294 10.41 -5.48 -11.75
N ALA A 295 10.57 -4.34 -12.44
CA ALA A 295 11.86 -3.77 -12.78
C ALA A 295 12.80 -3.70 -11.58
N GLY A 296 14.05 -4.12 -11.77
CA GLY A 296 15.04 -4.26 -10.71
C GLY A 296 14.88 -5.51 -9.85
N ARG A 297 13.81 -6.32 -10.04
CA ARG A 297 13.57 -7.63 -9.44
C ARG A 297 13.53 -7.68 -7.90
N ARG A 298 13.34 -6.52 -7.28
CA ARG A 298 13.21 -6.40 -5.82
C ARG A 298 11.76 -6.57 -5.34
N LEU A 299 10.80 -6.38 -6.24
CA LEU A 299 9.38 -6.66 -6.05
C LEU A 299 8.92 -7.70 -7.08
N ALA A 300 7.88 -8.45 -6.73
CA ALA A 300 7.21 -9.36 -7.64
C ALA A 300 5.70 -9.37 -7.36
N MET A 301 4.90 -9.66 -8.41
CA MET A 301 3.51 -10.07 -8.29
C MET A 301 3.42 -11.57 -8.46
N THR A 302 3.02 -12.28 -7.43
CA THR A 302 2.71 -13.71 -7.52
C THR A 302 1.23 -13.87 -7.89
N ILE A 303 0.97 -14.48 -9.05
CA ILE A 303 -0.36 -14.88 -9.52
C ILE A 303 -0.59 -16.32 -9.09
N VAL A 304 -1.59 -16.56 -8.26
CA VAL A 304 -1.97 -17.89 -7.76
C VAL A 304 -3.24 -18.34 -8.46
N LEU A 305 -3.08 -19.25 -9.40
CA LEU A 305 -4.16 -19.77 -10.23
C LEU A 305 -4.64 -21.12 -9.68
N PRO A 306 -5.91 -21.24 -9.26
CA PRO A 306 -6.48 -22.54 -8.91
C PRO A 306 -6.43 -23.52 -10.10
N ASP A 307 -6.19 -24.81 -9.86
CA ASP A 307 -6.18 -25.82 -10.92
C ASP A 307 -7.55 -25.95 -11.59
N GLU A 308 -8.62 -25.85 -10.77
CA GLU A 308 -10.00 -25.94 -11.22
C GLU A 308 -10.69 -24.56 -11.28
N PRO A 309 -11.60 -24.31 -12.23
CA PRO A 309 -12.29 -23.02 -12.36
C PRO A 309 -13.05 -22.53 -11.11
N GLY A 310 -13.51 -23.44 -10.25
CA GLY A 310 -14.16 -23.11 -8.96
C GLY A 310 -13.24 -23.19 -7.75
N GLY A 311 -11.93 -23.35 -7.96
CA GLY A 311 -10.95 -23.64 -6.92
C GLY A 311 -10.53 -22.46 -6.04
N LEU A 312 -10.92 -21.22 -6.36
CA LEU A 312 -10.46 -20.01 -5.65
C LEU A 312 -10.72 -20.10 -4.14
N ALA A 313 -11.90 -20.53 -3.73
CA ALA A 313 -12.22 -20.70 -2.30
C ALA A 313 -11.31 -21.71 -1.59
N GLY A 314 -10.70 -22.65 -2.31
CA GLY A 314 -9.68 -23.57 -1.78
C GLY A 314 -8.38 -22.88 -1.49
N VAL A 315 -7.94 -21.99 -2.39
CA VAL A 315 -6.75 -21.16 -2.21
C VAL A 315 -6.94 -20.16 -1.07
N GLU A 316 -8.10 -19.50 -1.01
CA GLU A 316 -8.43 -18.54 0.06
C GLU A 316 -8.42 -19.18 1.44
N ARG A 317 -8.93 -20.42 1.58
CA ARG A 317 -8.82 -21.15 2.86
C ARG A 317 -7.37 -21.43 3.26
N GLN A 318 -6.46 -21.65 2.30
CA GLN A 318 -5.04 -21.80 2.61
C GLN A 318 -4.43 -20.48 3.10
N VAL A 319 -4.79 -19.35 2.49
CA VAL A 319 -4.41 -18.01 2.98
C VAL A 319 -4.89 -17.82 4.42
N ALA A 320 -6.15 -18.07 4.70
CA ALA A 320 -6.78 -17.93 6.02
C ALA A 320 -6.11 -18.80 7.11
N SER A 321 -5.60 -19.96 6.73
CA SER A 321 -4.90 -20.89 7.65
C SER A 321 -3.40 -20.62 7.83
N GLY A 322 -2.89 -19.47 7.37
CA GLY A 322 -1.48 -19.08 7.52
C GLY A 322 -0.61 -19.43 6.30
N GLY A 323 -1.22 -19.89 5.20
CA GLY A 323 -0.48 -20.30 4.00
C GLY A 323 -0.01 -19.16 3.09
N LEU A 324 -0.20 -17.90 3.47
CA LEU A 324 0.15 -16.76 2.62
C LEU A 324 1.65 -16.71 2.27
N ALA A 325 2.52 -17.15 3.18
CA ALA A 325 3.97 -17.23 2.95
C ALA A 325 4.35 -18.11 1.74
N ALA A 326 3.53 -19.08 1.36
CA ALA A 326 3.75 -19.89 0.17
C ALA A 326 3.61 -19.07 -1.14
N PHE A 327 2.94 -17.93 -1.09
CA PHE A 327 2.67 -17.04 -2.22
C PHE A 327 3.60 -15.83 -2.28
N THR A 328 4.57 -15.75 -1.37
CA THR A 328 5.57 -14.67 -1.31
C THR A 328 6.98 -15.26 -1.36
N PRO A 329 7.38 -15.90 -2.49
CA PRO A 329 8.69 -16.54 -2.58
C PRO A 329 9.81 -15.50 -2.40
N THR A 330 10.77 -15.83 -1.51
CA THR A 330 11.92 -14.98 -1.20
C THR A 330 13.18 -15.39 -1.95
N GLY A 331 14.14 -14.47 -2.04
CA GLY A 331 15.48 -14.70 -2.59
C GLY A 331 15.52 -14.64 -4.13
N GLU A 332 16.59 -14.06 -4.64
CA GLU A 332 16.84 -13.94 -6.08
C GLU A 332 17.28 -15.26 -6.74
N SER A 333 17.73 -16.22 -5.92
CA SER A 333 18.43 -17.45 -6.34
C SER A 333 17.51 -18.64 -6.66
N GLY A 334 16.18 -18.44 -6.75
CA GLY A 334 15.26 -19.50 -7.16
C GLY A 334 15.42 -19.88 -8.62
N GLU A 335 15.24 -21.16 -8.97
CA GLU A 335 15.17 -21.57 -10.36
C GLU A 335 14.05 -20.83 -11.06
N THR A 336 14.36 -20.14 -12.16
CA THR A 336 13.40 -19.55 -13.07
C THR A 336 13.24 -20.46 -14.26
N THR A 337 12.01 -20.61 -14.74
CA THR A 337 11.68 -21.33 -15.98
C THR A 337 11.13 -20.35 -17.01
N GLY A 338 11.29 -20.66 -18.29
CA GLY A 338 10.60 -19.92 -19.35
C GLY A 338 9.10 -20.20 -19.28
N VAL A 339 8.30 -19.15 -19.17
CA VAL A 339 6.83 -19.24 -19.08
C VAL A 339 6.20 -18.46 -20.21
N ASP A 340 5.27 -19.07 -20.95
CA ASP A 340 4.36 -18.36 -21.85
C ASP A 340 3.15 -17.88 -21.04
N LEU A 341 3.27 -16.67 -20.47
CA LEU A 341 2.25 -16.11 -19.59
C LEU A 341 1.18 -15.38 -20.37
N THR A 342 -0.08 -15.73 -20.12
CA THR A 342 -1.27 -14.98 -20.56
C THR A 342 -2.02 -14.51 -19.32
N LEU A 343 -2.21 -13.19 -19.19
CA LEU A 343 -2.77 -12.54 -18.01
C LEU A 343 -3.79 -11.47 -18.43
N PRO A 344 -5.00 -11.39 -17.83
CA PRO A 344 -5.92 -10.31 -18.13
C PRO A 344 -5.37 -8.95 -17.65
N ARG A 345 -5.82 -7.86 -18.25
CA ARG A 345 -5.78 -6.53 -17.65
C ARG A 345 -6.88 -6.40 -16.61
N TRP A 346 -6.63 -5.61 -15.57
CA TRP A 346 -7.67 -5.22 -14.61
C TRP A 346 -7.36 -3.88 -13.95
N THR A 347 -8.41 -3.21 -13.50
CA THR A 347 -8.30 -1.98 -12.72
C THR A 347 -9.48 -1.91 -11.78
N PHE A 348 -9.21 -1.87 -10.49
CA PHE A 348 -10.26 -1.67 -9.48
C PHE A 348 -9.69 -1.12 -8.17
N ARG A 349 -10.58 -0.71 -7.30
CA ARG A 349 -10.27 -0.27 -5.94
C ARG A 349 -11.15 -0.98 -4.94
N THR A 350 -10.66 -1.13 -3.73
CA THR A 350 -11.44 -1.58 -2.58
C THR A 350 -11.33 -0.54 -1.48
N ALA A 351 -12.46 -0.03 -1.02
CA ALA A 351 -12.57 0.79 0.17
C ALA A 351 -13.18 -0.07 1.27
N ALA A 352 -12.51 -0.15 2.41
CA ALA A 352 -12.94 -0.96 3.53
C ALA A 352 -12.85 -0.18 4.85
N PRO A 353 -13.99 0.12 5.50
CA PRO A 353 -13.98 0.49 6.91
C PRO A 353 -13.61 -0.75 7.73
N LEU A 354 -12.50 -0.68 8.46
CA LEU A 354 -11.94 -1.87 9.11
C LEU A 354 -12.36 -2.04 10.57
N ARG A 355 -13.11 -1.10 11.13
CA ARG A 355 -13.52 -1.13 12.55
C ARG A 355 -14.14 -2.48 12.95
N GLU A 356 -15.21 -2.89 12.29
CA GLU A 356 -15.92 -4.13 12.60
C GLU A 356 -15.08 -5.38 12.30
N VAL A 357 -14.28 -5.33 11.25
CA VAL A 357 -13.34 -6.40 10.90
C VAL A 357 -12.31 -6.59 12.01
N LEU A 358 -11.68 -5.52 12.48
CA LEU A 358 -10.65 -5.56 13.54
C LEU A 358 -11.24 -5.99 14.90
N ILE A 359 -12.46 -5.56 15.23
CA ILE A 359 -13.22 -6.07 16.37
C ILE A 359 -13.38 -7.58 16.24
N GLY A 360 -13.82 -8.07 15.09
CA GLY A 360 -13.99 -9.49 14.79
C GLY A 360 -12.69 -10.28 14.81
N LEU A 361 -11.54 -9.65 14.49
CA LEU A 361 -10.22 -10.26 14.59
C LEU A 361 -9.71 -10.37 16.04
N GLY A 362 -10.30 -9.65 16.99
CA GLY A 362 -10.00 -9.79 18.41
C GLY A 362 -9.46 -8.56 19.13
N MET A 363 -9.69 -7.33 18.59
CA MET A 363 -9.28 -6.09 19.27
C MET A 363 -10.44 -5.13 19.58
N PRO A 364 -11.54 -5.59 20.21
CA PRO A 364 -12.68 -4.73 20.53
C PRO A 364 -12.34 -3.61 21.52
N ALA A 365 -11.36 -3.80 22.39
CA ALA A 365 -11.01 -2.81 23.41
C ALA A 365 -10.58 -1.45 22.82
N ALA A 366 -9.94 -1.43 21.65
CA ALA A 366 -9.50 -0.19 21.00
C ALA A 366 -10.65 0.71 20.53
N PHE A 367 -11.85 0.15 20.36
CA PHE A 367 -13.02 0.79 19.73
C PHE A 367 -14.18 1.08 20.69
N GLY A 368 -14.06 0.72 21.96
CA GLY A 368 -15.12 0.82 22.94
C GLY A 368 -14.78 1.65 24.16
N ASP A 369 -15.76 1.86 25.04
CA ASP A 369 -15.65 2.68 26.26
C ASP A 369 -14.56 2.21 27.25
N GLY A 370 -13.98 1.04 27.03
CA GLY A 370 -12.87 0.50 27.82
C GLY A 370 -11.50 0.65 27.18
N ALA A 371 -11.38 1.48 26.14
CA ALA A 371 -10.10 1.75 25.51
C ALA A 371 -9.14 2.44 26.46
N ASP A 372 -7.89 1.99 26.45
CA ASP A 372 -6.82 2.57 27.26
C ASP A 372 -5.75 3.12 26.34
N PHE A 373 -5.85 4.42 26.06
CA PHE A 373 -4.90 5.22 25.31
C PHE A 373 -4.28 6.32 26.19
N THR A 374 -4.20 6.08 27.51
CA THR A 374 -3.58 7.00 28.46
C THR A 374 -2.12 7.38 28.12
N PRO A 375 -1.31 6.54 27.42
CA PRO A 375 -0.01 7.01 26.95
C PRO A 375 -0.04 8.06 25.84
N MET A 376 -1.19 8.28 25.17
CA MET A 376 -1.33 9.33 24.16
C MET A 376 -1.58 10.71 24.78
N THR A 377 -2.34 10.76 25.88
CA THR A 377 -2.70 12.00 26.58
C THR A 377 -3.15 11.70 28.02
N GLU A 378 -2.78 12.58 28.95
CA GLU A 378 -3.27 12.53 30.34
C GLU A 378 -4.67 13.16 30.52
N GLU A 379 -5.21 13.79 29.46
CA GLU A 379 -6.54 14.36 29.50
C GLU A 379 -7.59 13.24 29.58
N ASP A 380 -8.63 13.42 30.40
CA ASP A 380 -9.77 12.50 30.54
C ASP A 380 -10.74 12.70 29.36
N LEU A 381 -10.35 12.15 28.19
CA LEU A 381 -11.07 12.33 26.94
C LEU A 381 -11.82 11.10 26.46
N ASP A 382 -11.83 10.00 27.23
CA ASP A 382 -12.37 8.68 26.79
C ASP A 382 -11.89 8.38 25.34
N LEU A 383 -10.58 8.50 25.10
CA LEU A 383 -10.00 8.39 23.76
C LEU A 383 -10.21 6.98 23.20
N VAL A 384 -10.88 6.89 22.07
CA VAL A 384 -11.09 5.63 21.33
C VAL A 384 -10.69 5.79 19.87
N VAL A 385 -10.34 4.69 19.21
CA VAL A 385 -10.24 4.67 17.74
C VAL A 385 -11.66 4.73 17.18
N SER A 386 -12.04 5.87 16.61
CA SER A 386 -13.37 6.04 16.03
C SER A 386 -13.52 5.22 14.76
N GLU A 387 -12.57 5.35 13.83
CA GLU A 387 -12.54 4.64 12.55
C GLU A 387 -11.13 4.25 12.13
N VAL A 388 -11.04 3.16 11.38
CA VAL A 388 -9.86 2.74 10.62
C VAL A 388 -10.28 2.62 9.16
N LEU A 389 -9.85 3.57 8.35
CA LEU A 389 -10.23 3.66 6.95
C LEU A 389 -9.10 3.17 6.08
N HIS A 390 -9.37 2.14 5.29
CA HIS A 390 -8.42 1.56 4.35
C HIS A 390 -8.96 1.62 2.93
N GLN A 391 -8.13 2.08 2.01
CA GLN A 391 -8.40 1.97 0.58
C GLN A 391 -7.14 1.54 -0.15
N ALA A 392 -7.28 0.55 -1.00
CA ALA A 392 -6.24 0.10 -1.92
C ALA A 392 -6.74 0.24 -3.36
N PHE A 393 -5.84 0.65 -4.24
CA PHE A 393 -6.06 0.74 -5.67
C PHE A 393 -5.03 -0.12 -6.40
N VAL A 394 -5.48 -0.83 -7.44
CA VAL A 394 -4.62 -1.62 -8.31
C VAL A 394 -5.07 -1.45 -9.76
N ALA A 395 -4.11 -1.15 -10.64
CA ALA A 395 -4.27 -1.19 -12.08
C ALA A 395 -3.12 -1.99 -12.67
N VAL A 396 -3.43 -2.99 -13.45
CA VAL A 396 -2.44 -3.88 -14.10
C VAL A 396 -2.65 -3.86 -15.59
N ASP A 397 -1.59 -3.49 -16.30
CA ASP A 397 -1.55 -3.44 -17.75
C ASP A 397 -0.22 -4.00 -18.30
N GLU A 398 0.06 -3.80 -19.58
CA GLU A 398 1.25 -4.31 -20.24
C GLU A 398 2.56 -3.74 -19.73
N GLU A 399 2.54 -2.53 -19.20
CA GLU A 399 3.74 -1.85 -18.72
C GLU A 399 4.07 -2.23 -17.27
N GLY A 400 3.04 -2.61 -16.46
CA GLY A 400 3.21 -2.90 -15.05
C GLY A 400 1.95 -2.77 -14.21
N THR A 401 2.17 -2.55 -12.92
CA THR A 401 1.13 -2.04 -12.03
C THR A 401 1.22 -0.53 -12.08
N GLU A 402 0.20 0.12 -12.65
CA GLU A 402 0.08 1.56 -12.86
C GLU A 402 1.27 2.22 -13.59
N ALA A 403 1.82 1.59 -14.62
CA ALA A 403 2.91 2.14 -15.40
C ALA A 403 2.40 2.91 -16.62
N ALA A 404 2.88 4.14 -16.82
CA ALA A 404 2.62 4.98 -17.98
C ALA A 404 3.95 5.37 -18.63
N ALA A 405 4.52 4.50 -19.48
CA ALA A 405 5.58 4.88 -20.40
C ALA A 405 5.72 3.83 -21.51
N ALA A 406 5.59 4.23 -22.75
CA ALA A 406 5.78 3.35 -23.90
C ALA A 406 7.25 3.34 -24.31
N THR A 407 7.92 2.20 -24.17
CA THR A 407 9.20 1.95 -24.83
C THR A 407 9.05 0.69 -25.67
N ALA A 408 9.12 0.82 -26.98
CA ALA A 408 9.08 -0.32 -27.90
C ALA A 408 10.41 -1.07 -27.85
N VAL A 409 10.42 -2.30 -27.39
CA VAL A 409 11.55 -3.22 -27.49
C VAL A 409 11.38 -4.05 -28.75
N VAL A 410 12.36 -3.98 -29.67
CA VAL A 410 12.42 -4.83 -30.85
C VAL A 410 13.17 -6.10 -30.47
N MET A 411 12.46 -7.21 -30.36
CA MET A 411 13.07 -8.53 -30.17
C MET A 411 13.43 -9.17 -31.51
N THR A 412 14.64 -9.70 -31.62
CA THR A 412 15.07 -10.56 -32.74
C THR A 412 14.79 -12.02 -32.39
N GLU A 413 14.16 -12.72 -33.32
CA GLU A 413 13.86 -14.16 -33.21
C GLU A 413 15.14 -14.98 -33.05
N THR A 414 15.26 -15.66 -31.92
CA THR A 414 16.12 -16.84 -31.74
C THR A 414 15.19 -17.99 -31.36
N SER A 415 15.51 -19.21 -31.84
CA SER A 415 14.74 -20.47 -31.71
C SER A 415 13.90 -20.56 -30.45
N ALA A 416 12.59 -20.87 -30.63
CA ALA A 416 11.60 -20.91 -29.56
C ALA A 416 12.07 -21.80 -28.40
N PRO A 417 12.30 -21.26 -27.20
CA PRO A 417 12.54 -22.07 -26.02
C PRO A 417 11.28 -22.89 -25.71
N LEU A 418 11.47 -24.07 -25.10
CA LEU A 418 10.35 -24.84 -24.57
C LEU A 418 9.81 -24.12 -23.35
N THR A 419 8.77 -23.29 -23.53
CA THR A 419 8.09 -22.56 -22.47
C THR A 419 6.82 -23.29 -22.04
N GLU A 420 6.53 -23.31 -20.74
CA GLU A 420 5.27 -23.86 -20.25
C GLU A 420 4.17 -22.79 -20.33
N PRO A 421 2.98 -23.11 -20.88
CA PRO A 421 1.87 -22.16 -20.92
C PRO A 421 1.26 -21.95 -19.52
N PHE A 422 1.14 -20.68 -19.12
CA PHE A 422 0.47 -20.25 -17.91
C PHE A 422 -0.65 -19.27 -18.29
N VAL A 423 -1.87 -19.81 -18.48
CA VAL A 423 -3.02 -19.04 -18.94
C VAL A 423 -3.92 -18.73 -17.75
N VAL A 424 -4.14 -17.45 -17.47
CA VAL A 424 -5.00 -16.95 -16.40
C VAL A 424 -6.35 -16.56 -16.99
N ASP A 425 -7.24 -17.55 -17.10
CA ASP A 425 -8.55 -17.47 -17.75
C ASP A 425 -9.74 -17.64 -16.79
N ARG A 426 -9.49 -17.59 -15.48
CA ARG A 426 -10.45 -17.84 -14.41
C ARG A 426 -10.04 -17.12 -13.13
N PRO A 427 -10.92 -17.03 -12.11
CA PRO A 427 -10.63 -16.34 -10.85
C PRO A 427 -9.33 -16.79 -10.21
N PHE A 428 -8.54 -15.82 -9.79
CA PHE A 428 -7.22 -16.02 -9.22
C PHE A 428 -6.96 -15.09 -8.06
N LEU A 429 -5.99 -15.47 -7.22
CA LEU A 429 -5.45 -14.61 -6.17
C LEU A 429 -4.13 -14.00 -6.65
N PHE A 430 -3.82 -12.78 -6.22
CA PHE A 430 -2.52 -12.17 -6.45
C PHE A 430 -1.93 -11.60 -5.16
N VAL A 431 -0.60 -11.61 -5.07
CA VAL A 431 0.14 -11.01 -3.96
C VAL A 431 1.29 -10.19 -4.54
N VAL A 432 1.32 -8.90 -4.26
CA VAL A 432 2.50 -8.07 -4.52
C VAL A 432 3.36 -8.09 -3.27
N HIS A 433 4.63 -8.46 -3.43
CA HIS A 433 5.52 -8.62 -2.28
C HIS A 433 6.96 -8.19 -2.61
N ASP A 434 7.73 -7.84 -1.58
CA ASP A 434 9.18 -7.70 -1.71
C ASP A 434 9.86 -9.06 -1.75
N VAL A 435 10.89 -9.19 -2.57
CA VAL A 435 11.61 -10.45 -2.77
C VAL A 435 12.61 -10.74 -1.63
N ALA A 436 13.04 -9.71 -0.91
CA ALA A 436 14.03 -9.87 0.16
C ALA A 436 13.44 -10.59 1.39
N HIS A 437 12.24 -10.20 1.81
CA HIS A 437 11.63 -10.68 3.05
C HIS A 437 10.29 -11.39 2.83
N GLY A 438 9.69 -11.27 1.64
CA GLY A 438 8.36 -11.81 1.34
C GLY A 438 7.23 -11.01 1.98
N THR A 439 7.44 -9.72 2.22
CA THR A 439 6.45 -8.83 2.82
C THR A 439 5.25 -8.65 1.88
N PRO A 440 4.03 -9.06 2.26
CA PRO A 440 2.85 -8.86 1.43
C PRO A 440 2.42 -7.38 1.45
N LEU A 441 2.76 -6.65 0.37
CA LEU A 441 2.37 -5.24 0.20
C LEU A 441 0.91 -5.14 -0.21
N PHE A 442 0.48 -5.97 -1.16
CA PHE A 442 -0.92 -6.11 -1.57
C PHE A 442 -1.30 -7.57 -1.63
N VAL A 443 -2.51 -7.86 -1.19
CA VAL A 443 -3.16 -9.16 -1.36
C VAL A 443 -4.52 -8.91 -1.98
N GLY A 444 -4.84 -9.66 -3.04
CA GLY A 444 -6.11 -9.46 -3.70
C GLY A 444 -6.54 -10.67 -4.52
N ARG A 445 -7.75 -10.57 -5.06
CA ARG A 445 -8.30 -11.52 -6.02
C ARG A 445 -8.98 -10.79 -7.17
N VAL A 446 -8.95 -11.43 -8.32
CA VAL A 446 -9.70 -11.01 -9.51
C VAL A 446 -10.73 -12.10 -9.81
N THR A 447 -12.00 -11.76 -9.69
CA THR A 447 -13.14 -12.62 -10.00
C THR A 447 -13.76 -12.24 -11.35
N ASP A 448 -13.59 -10.97 -11.75
CA ASP A 448 -13.98 -10.39 -13.03
C ASP A 448 -13.00 -9.28 -13.43
N PRO A 449 -12.15 -9.48 -14.43
CA PRO A 449 -11.19 -8.46 -14.85
C PRO A 449 -11.83 -7.29 -15.61
N THR A 450 -13.14 -7.34 -15.87
CA THR A 450 -13.87 -6.28 -16.60
C THR A 450 -14.77 -5.43 -15.72
N ALA A 451 -14.80 -5.70 -14.39
CA ALA A 451 -15.64 -4.99 -13.42
C ALA A 451 -14.97 -3.69 -12.93
#